data_fa8cef7231e1b624e7fcd7741370782c
#
_entry.id   fa8cef7231e1b624e7fcd7741370782c
#
_cell.length_a   1.000
_cell.length_b   1.000
_cell.length_c   1.000
_cell.angle_alpha   90.00
_cell.angle_beta   90.00
_cell.angle_gamma   90.00
#
_symmetry.space_group_name_H-M   'P 1'
#
loop_
_entity.id
_entity.type
_entity.pdbx_description
1 polymer ?
#
loop_
_entity_poly.entity_id
_entity_poly.type
_entity_poly.pdbx_seq_one_letter_code
_entity_poly.pdbx_strand_id
1 'polypeptide(L)'
;MKQKLEKFFKISERGSSVSTEIIGGATTFATMAYILAYMTFATSVIPGINSTGVLVCTALVTAIACIGMGLYSNTPISLAPVLVIPGLIAGWIADGTCTYAQGYGLVFLSGVLFLLISVFKLRELFARCLPKNMKVGIASTIGFLI
;
A
#
# COMPACT_ATOMS: atom_id res chain seq x y z
N MET A 1 29.30 6.97 -7.69
CA MET A 1 27.96 6.70 -7.16
C MET A 1 27.20 5.71 -8.06
N LYS A 2 27.16 5.91 -9.38
CA LYS A 2 26.52 4.99 -10.34
C LYS A 2 26.99 3.52 -10.23
N GLN A 3 28.29 3.28 -10.16
CA GLN A 3 28.84 1.92 -10.04
C GLN A 3 28.45 1.17 -8.76
N LYS A 4 28.27 1.88 -7.63
CA LYS A 4 27.80 1.26 -6.37
C LYS A 4 26.33 0.86 -6.45
N LEU A 5 25.49 1.69 -7.07
CA LEU A 5 24.08 1.40 -7.31
C LEU A 5 23.93 0.22 -8.28
N GLU A 6 24.71 0.22 -9.33
CA GLU A 6 24.73 -0.84 -10.34
C GLU A 6 25.09 -2.21 -9.74
N LYS A 7 26.12 -2.23 -8.87
CA LYS A 7 26.55 -3.46 -8.19
C LYS A 7 25.52 -3.98 -7.17
N PHE A 8 24.82 -3.06 -6.49
CA PHE A 8 23.82 -3.43 -5.47
C PHE A 8 22.51 -3.91 -6.09
N PHE A 9 22.01 -3.21 -7.11
CA PHE A 9 20.71 -3.51 -7.75
C PHE A 9 20.82 -4.41 -8.98
N LYS A 10 22.05 -4.75 -9.42
CA LYS A 10 22.32 -5.61 -10.59
C LYS A 10 21.57 -5.16 -11.86
N ILE A 11 21.53 -3.86 -12.10
CA ILE A 11 20.71 -3.23 -13.14
C ILE A 11 21.10 -3.75 -14.53
N SER A 12 22.41 -3.84 -14.83
CA SER A 12 22.90 -4.34 -16.11
C SER A 12 22.60 -5.83 -16.34
N GLU A 13 22.64 -6.66 -15.29
CA GLU A 13 22.28 -8.08 -15.38
C GLU A 13 20.79 -8.27 -15.73
N ARG A 14 19.95 -7.30 -15.41
CA ARG A 14 18.51 -7.28 -15.72
C ARG A 14 18.17 -6.62 -17.05
N GLY A 15 19.15 -6.19 -17.82
CA GLY A 15 18.96 -5.51 -19.10
C GLY A 15 18.35 -4.13 -18.99
N SER A 16 18.43 -3.49 -17.80
CA SER A 16 17.90 -2.16 -17.54
C SER A 16 19.00 -1.10 -17.48
N SER A 17 18.61 0.16 -17.41
CA SER A 17 19.53 1.29 -17.20
C SER A 17 19.05 2.13 -16.01
N VAL A 18 19.98 2.84 -15.37
CA VAL A 18 19.65 3.74 -14.25
C VAL A 18 18.60 4.79 -14.65
N SER A 19 18.64 5.27 -15.88
CA SER A 19 17.65 6.22 -16.40
C SER A 19 16.25 5.59 -16.50
N THR A 20 16.18 4.36 -17.01
CA THR A 20 14.92 3.60 -17.13
C THR A 20 14.30 3.33 -15.76
N GLU A 21 15.13 2.98 -14.76
CA GLU A 21 14.67 2.74 -13.40
C GLU A 21 14.12 4.02 -12.73
N ILE A 22 14.78 5.16 -12.96
CA ILE A 22 14.30 6.46 -12.44
C ILE A 22 12.97 6.85 -13.10
N ILE A 23 12.85 6.70 -14.41
CA ILE A 23 11.61 6.99 -15.13
C ILE A 23 10.50 6.05 -14.68
N GLY A 24 10.79 4.75 -14.52
CA GLY A 24 9.86 3.77 -14.00
C GLY A 24 9.38 4.11 -12.59
N GLY A 25 10.29 4.50 -11.70
CA GLY A 25 9.97 4.95 -10.34
C GLY A 25 9.10 6.22 -10.33
N ALA A 26 9.42 7.21 -11.16
CA ALA A 26 8.63 8.43 -11.29
C ALA A 26 7.20 8.15 -11.83
N THR A 27 7.09 7.27 -12.82
CA THR A 27 5.80 6.84 -13.36
C THR A 27 4.97 6.13 -12.30
N THR A 28 5.57 5.21 -11.56
CA THR A 28 4.90 4.49 -10.46
C THR A 28 4.45 5.45 -9.35
N PHE A 29 5.29 6.43 -9.00
CA PHE A 29 4.91 7.47 -8.05
C PHE A 29 3.72 8.29 -8.55
N ALA A 30 3.74 8.73 -9.80
CA ALA A 30 2.65 9.52 -10.39
C ALA A 30 1.32 8.74 -10.39
N THR A 31 1.36 7.45 -10.71
CA THR A 31 0.16 6.57 -10.67
C THR A 31 -0.37 6.33 -9.26
N MET A 32 0.46 6.46 -8.22
CA MET A 32 0.05 6.26 -6.83
C MET A 32 -0.26 7.55 -6.07
N ALA A 33 0.10 8.71 -6.62
CA ALA A 33 -0.07 9.99 -5.95
C ALA A 33 -1.55 10.29 -5.60
N TYR A 34 -2.50 9.81 -6.41
CA TYR A 34 -3.93 9.99 -6.15
C TYR A 34 -4.39 9.34 -4.83
N ILE A 35 -3.70 8.29 -4.35
CA ILE A 35 -4.03 7.60 -3.10
C ILE A 35 -3.89 8.54 -1.90
N LEU A 36 -2.85 9.39 -1.91
CA LEU A 36 -2.66 10.39 -0.86
C LEU A 36 -3.81 11.41 -0.83
N ALA A 37 -4.24 11.86 -2.01
CA ALA A 37 -5.39 12.76 -2.13
C ALA A 37 -6.69 12.08 -1.64
N TYR A 38 -6.92 10.83 -2.03
CA TYR A 38 -8.07 10.06 -1.59
C TYR A 38 -8.09 9.85 -0.07
N MET A 39 -6.95 9.50 0.55
CA MET A 39 -6.84 9.33 2.00
C MET A 39 -7.20 10.61 2.75
N THR A 40 -6.72 11.75 2.25
CA THR A 40 -7.04 13.05 2.81
C THR A 40 -8.53 13.37 2.70
N PHE A 41 -9.11 13.12 1.53
CA PHE A 41 -10.54 13.34 1.28
C PHE A 41 -11.40 12.41 2.15
N ALA A 42 -11.13 11.11 2.19
CA ALA A 42 -11.90 10.15 2.97
C ALA A 42 -11.87 10.44 4.48
N THR A 43 -10.78 10.99 4.99
CA THR A 43 -10.67 11.35 6.41
C THR A 43 -11.19 12.75 6.74
N SER A 44 -11.35 13.62 5.74
CA SER A 44 -11.85 14.99 5.96
C SER A 44 -13.31 15.05 6.42
N VAL A 45 -14.11 14.02 6.12
CA VAL A 45 -15.49 13.90 6.57
C VAL A 45 -15.64 13.50 8.04
N ILE A 46 -14.53 13.13 8.71
CA ILE A 46 -14.55 12.69 10.10
C ILE A 46 -14.30 13.89 11.02
N PRO A 47 -15.25 14.26 11.90
CA PRO A 47 -15.08 15.40 12.79
C PRO A 47 -13.88 15.23 13.75
N GLY A 48 -13.10 16.28 13.92
CA GLY A 48 -11.96 16.31 14.86
C GLY A 48 -10.66 15.72 14.30
N ILE A 49 -10.60 15.31 13.04
CA ILE A 49 -9.38 14.79 12.42
C ILE A 49 -8.66 15.91 11.65
N ASN A 50 -7.35 15.95 11.84
CA ASN A 50 -6.47 16.79 11.03
C ASN A 50 -6.09 16.05 9.74
N SER A 51 -6.80 16.33 8.65
CA SER A 51 -6.56 15.69 7.33
C SER A 51 -5.14 15.91 6.82
N THR A 52 -4.51 17.04 7.12
CA THR A 52 -3.11 17.30 6.78
C THR A 52 -2.17 16.37 7.55
N GLY A 53 -2.46 16.12 8.82
CA GLY A 53 -1.71 15.15 9.63
C GLY A 53 -1.80 13.74 9.08
N VAL A 54 -2.99 13.31 8.65
CA VAL A 54 -3.21 12.01 8.00
C VAL A 54 -2.40 11.91 6.71
N LEU A 55 -2.41 12.94 5.86
CA LEU A 55 -1.63 12.98 4.64
C LEU A 55 -0.13 12.82 4.91
N VAL A 56 0.42 13.58 5.84
CA VAL A 56 1.85 13.54 6.16
C VAL A 56 2.23 12.17 6.74
N CYS A 57 1.46 11.64 7.69
CA CYS A 57 1.71 10.32 8.25
C CYS A 57 1.64 9.21 7.18
N THR A 58 0.63 9.25 6.32
CA THR A 58 0.47 8.27 5.23
C THR A 58 1.64 8.34 4.26
N ALA A 59 2.05 9.56 3.86
CA ALA A 59 3.19 9.75 2.96
C ALA A 59 4.50 9.23 3.57
N LEU A 60 4.77 9.52 4.84
CA LEU A 60 5.97 9.05 5.53
C LEU A 60 6.00 7.53 5.66
N VAL A 61 4.92 6.91 6.12
CA VAL A 61 4.83 5.45 6.29
C VAL A 61 4.99 4.76 4.94
N THR A 62 4.32 5.26 3.90
CA THR A 62 4.40 4.72 2.54
C THR A 62 5.83 4.85 1.99
N ALA A 63 6.49 6.00 2.18
CA ALA A 63 7.87 6.21 1.75
C ALA A 63 8.82 5.22 2.43
N ILE A 64 8.73 5.06 3.76
CA ILE A 64 9.56 4.11 4.52
C ILE A 64 9.31 2.68 4.04
N ALA A 65 8.05 2.30 3.84
CA ALA A 65 7.69 0.96 3.38
C ALA A 65 8.19 0.68 1.95
N CYS A 66 8.06 1.64 1.04
CA CYS A 66 8.56 1.51 -0.34
C CYS A 66 10.08 1.42 -0.40
N ILE A 67 10.80 2.25 0.39
CA ILE A 67 12.26 2.19 0.48
C ILE A 67 12.68 0.84 1.06
N GLY A 68 12.06 0.39 2.17
CA GLY A 68 12.33 -0.91 2.78
C GLY A 68 12.10 -2.07 1.80
N MET A 69 10.99 -2.04 1.07
CA MET A 69 10.68 -3.05 0.05
C MET A 69 11.68 -3.03 -1.10
N GLY A 70 12.05 -1.86 -1.60
CA GLY A 70 13.03 -1.70 -2.67
C GLY A 70 14.42 -2.22 -2.29
N LEU A 71 14.87 -1.96 -1.07
CA LEU A 71 16.16 -2.41 -0.57
C LEU A 71 16.19 -3.91 -0.27
N TYR A 72 15.11 -4.46 0.31
CA TYR A 72 15.04 -5.87 0.70
C TYR A 72 14.73 -6.80 -0.46
N SER A 73 13.69 -6.47 -1.24
CA SER A 73 13.20 -7.33 -2.33
C SER A 73 13.90 -7.09 -3.66
N ASN A 74 14.57 -5.94 -3.82
CA ASN A 74 15.19 -5.52 -5.09
C ASN A 74 14.20 -5.60 -6.28
N THR A 75 12.92 -5.32 -6.01
CA THR A 75 11.85 -5.31 -7.00
C THR A 75 11.16 -3.94 -7.03
N PRO A 76 10.79 -3.43 -8.21
CA PRO A 76 10.14 -2.12 -8.36
C PRO A 76 8.65 -2.20 -8.01
N ILE A 77 8.32 -2.65 -6.78
CA ILE A 77 6.95 -2.73 -6.30
C ILE A 77 6.71 -1.60 -5.33
N SER A 78 5.75 -0.74 -5.64
CA SER A 78 5.29 0.30 -4.73
C SER A 78 4.26 -0.27 -3.75
N LEU A 79 4.37 0.14 -2.50
CA LEU A 79 3.41 -0.16 -1.46
C LEU A 79 2.52 1.05 -1.23
N ALA A 80 1.23 0.83 -1.08
CA ALA A 80 0.27 1.88 -0.79
C ALA A 80 -0.81 1.36 0.18
N PRO A 81 -1.43 2.25 0.97
CA PRO A 81 -2.55 1.89 1.83
C PRO A 81 -3.74 1.40 1.02
N VAL A 82 -4.55 0.53 1.62
CA VAL A 82 -5.79 0.03 1.00
C VAL A 82 -6.85 1.13 1.02
N LEU A 83 -7.40 1.46 -0.14
CA LEU A 83 -8.36 2.56 -0.31
C LEU A 83 -9.71 2.31 0.38
N VAL A 84 -10.13 1.06 0.49
CA VAL A 84 -11.45 0.70 1.05
C VAL A 84 -11.53 0.95 2.56
N ILE A 85 -10.45 0.76 3.30
CA ILE A 85 -10.43 0.85 4.76
C ILE A 85 -10.83 2.25 5.28
N PRO A 86 -10.28 3.36 4.79
CA PRO A 86 -10.69 4.69 5.26
C PRO A 86 -12.16 4.98 5.02
N GLY A 87 -12.70 4.57 3.87
CA GLY A 87 -14.10 4.72 3.55
C GLY A 87 -15.03 3.95 4.49
N LEU A 88 -14.68 2.69 4.80
CA LEU A 88 -15.43 1.89 5.77
C LEU A 88 -15.41 2.50 7.17
N ILE A 89 -14.25 2.94 7.64
CA ILE A 89 -14.13 3.59 8.96
C ILE A 89 -14.92 4.89 9.01
N ALA A 90 -14.85 5.70 7.96
CA ALA A 90 -15.65 6.94 7.86
C ALA A 90 -17.15 6.65 7.92
N GLY A 91 -17.63 5.59 7.24
CA GLY A 91 -19.00 5.14 7.32
C GLY A 91 -19.40 4.72 8.74
N TRP A 92 -18.62 3.88 9.40
CA TRP A 92 -18.91 3.41 10.76
C TRP A 92 -18.90 4.55 11.80
N ILE A 93 -18.07 5.57 11.61
CA ILE A 93 -18.06 6.75 12.47
C ILE A 93 -19.31 7.60 12.20
N ALA A 94 -19.71 7.77 10.95
CA ALA A 94 -20.92 8.49 10.58
C ALA A 94 -22.18 7.84 11.14
N ASP A 95 -22.23 6.51 11.16
CA ASP A 95 -23.31 5.70 11.73
C ASP A 95 -23.27 5.67 13.29
N GLY A 96 -22.27 6.28 13.92
CA GLY A 96 -22.09 6.26 15.37
C GLY A 96 -21.71 4.91 15.96
N THR A 97 -21.32 3.93 15.12
CA THR A 97 -21.00 2.55 15.55
C THR A 97 -19.63 2.46 16.23
N CYS A 98 -18.69 3.30 15.84
CA CYS A 98 -17.36 3.32 16.45
C CYS A 98 -16.74 4.72 16.48
N THR A 99 -15.82 4.92 17.41
CA THR A 99 -14.99 6.11 17.46
C THR A 99 -13.78 5.98 16.53
N TYR A 100 -13.17 7.10 16.16
CA TYR A 100 -11.94 7.11 15.35
C TYR A 100 -10.85 6.20 15.92
N ALA A 101 -10.59 6.29 17.22
CA ALA A 101 -9.57 5.49 17.88
C ALA A 101 -9.87 3.98 17.80
N GLN A 102 -11.14 3.60 17.92
CA GLN A 102 -11.57 2.20 17.79
C GLN A 102 -11.41 1.71 16.34
N GLY A 103 -11.82 2.49 15.35
CA GLY A 103 -11.69 2.13 13.94
C GLY A 103 -10.23 1.89 13.53
N TYR A 104 -9.34 2.81 13.83
CA TYR A 104 -7.91 2.64 13.53
C TYR A 104 -7.20 1.63 14.42
N GLY A 105 -7.68 1.42 15.66
CA GLY A 105 -7.24 0.33 16.51
C GLY A 105 -7.53 -1.05 15.90
N LEU A 106 -8.71 -1.23 15.31
CA LEU A 106 -9.07 -2.46 14.57
C LEU A 106 -8.18 -2.67 13.35
N VAL A 107 -7.83 -1.61 12.62
CA VAL A 107 -6.89 -1.70 11.49
C VAL A 107 -5.51 -2.16 11.96
N PHE A 108 -5.01 -1.58 13.05
CA PHE A 108 -3.73 -2.00 13.63
C PHE A 108 -3.75 -3.48 14.05
N LEU A 109 -4.79 -3.91 14.75
CA LEU A 109 -4.96 -5.29 15.17
C LEU A 109 -5.03 -6.24 13.96
N SER A 110 -5.76 -5.87 12.93
CA SER A 110 -5.83 -6.59 11.66
C SER A 110 -4.46 -6.73 11.00
N GLY A 111 -3.65 -5.66 11.02
CA GLY A 111 -2.29 -5.67 10.51
C GLY A 111 -1.38 -6.64 11.28
N VAL A 112 -1.46 -6.64 12.59
CA VAL A 112 -0.71 -7.58 13.45
C VAL A 112 -1.14 -9.03 13.17
N LEU A 113 -2.45 -9.29 13.07
CA LEU A 113 -2.97 -10.60 12.73
C LEU A 113 -2.47 -11.07 11.35
N PHE A 114 -2.48 -10.17 10.37
CA PHE A 114 -1.98 -10.46 9.03
C PHE A 114 -0.48 -10.78 9.02
N LEU A 115 0.32 -10.09 9.83
CA LEU A 115 1.73 -10.42 10.01
C LEU A 115 1.92 -11.82 10.57
N LEU A 116 1.15 -12.19 11.62
CA LEU A 116 1.21 -13.54 12.19
C LEU A 116 0.86 -14.61 11.16
N ILE A 117 -0.22 -14.44 10.42
CA ILE A 117 -0.64 -15.33 9.32
C ILE A 117 0.45 -15.46 8.25
N SER A 118 1.13 -14.36 7.93
CA SER A 118 2.21 -14.33 6.94
C SER A 118 3.45 -15.10 7.41
N VAL A 119 3.84 -14.96 8.68
CA VAL A 119 4.96 -15.69 9.29
C VAL A 119 4.72 -17.21 9.27
N PHE A 120 3.51 -17.65 9.54
CA PHE A 120 3.13 -19.08 9.48
C PHE A 120 2.91 -19.62 8.07
N LYS A 121 3.21 -18.83 7.01
CA LYS A 121 3.03 -19.20 5.59
C LYS A 121 1.59 -19.61 5.21
N LEU A 122 0.63 -19.37 6.08
CA LEU A 122 -0.79 -19.64 5.83
C LEU A 122 -1.30 -18.87 4.60
N ARG A 123 -0.73 -17.71 4.32
CA ARG A 123 -1.01 -16.92 3.13
C ARG A 123 -0.77 -17.68 1.83
N GLU A 124 0.31 -18.48 1.75
CA GLU A 124 0.60 -19.30 0.57
C GLU A 124 -0.44 -20.40 0.40
N LEU A 125 -0.90 -20.98 1.51
CA LEU A 125 -1.94 -22.00 1.48
C LEU A 125 -3.25 -21.41 0.93
N PHE A 126 -3.69 -20.25 1.45
CA PHE A 126 -4.87 -19.55 0.92
C PHE A 126 -4.73 -19.20 -0.56
N ALA A 127 -3.56 -18.69 -0.96
CA ALA A 127 -3.32 -18.34 -2.36
C ALA A 127 -3.34 -19.55 -3.31
N ARG A 128 -2.96 -20.73 -2.83
CA ARG A 128 -3.05 -22.00 -3.60
C ARG A 128 -4.46 -22.54 -3.69
N CYS A 129 -5.28 -22.34 -2.67
CA CYS A 129 -6.67 -22.78 -2.65
C CYS A 129 -7.58 -21.97 -3.60
N LEU A 130 -7.17 -20.76 -3.99
CA LEU A 130 -7.96 -19.92 -4.90
C LEU A 130 -7.79 -20.39 -6.36
N PRO A 131 -8.89 -20.79 -7.04
CA PRO A 131 -8.85 -21.12 -8.46
C PRO A 131 -8.45 -19.92 -9.33
N LYS A 132 -7.81 -20.18 -10.46
CA LYS A 132 -7.30 -19.13 -11.36
C LYS A 132 -8.37 -18.11 -11.76
N ASN A 133 -9.58 -18.58 -12.02
CA ASN A 133 -10.70 -17.72 -12.42
C ASN A 133 -11.11 -16.73 -11.32
N MET A 134 -11.05 -17.11 -10.04
CA MET A 134 -11.31 -16.21 -8.93
C MET A 134 -10.23 -15.13 -8.80
N LYS A 135 -8.97 -15.47 -9.03
CA LYS A 135 -7.86 -14.49 -9.00
C LYS A 135 -8.04 -13.40 -10.07
N VAL A 136 -8.45 -13.79 -11.27
CA VAL A 136 -8.74 -12.85 -12.35
C VAL A 136 -9.98 -12.01 -12.00
N GLY A 137 -11.05 -12.62 -11.48
CA GLY A 137 -12.25 -11.91 -11.05
C GLY A 137 -11.97 -10.85 -9.98
N ILE A 138 -11.20 -11.20 -8.94
CA ILE A 138 -10.79 -10.25 -7.89
C ILE A 138 -9.99 -9.08 -8.48
N ALA A 139 -9.02 -9.37 -9.35
CA ALA A 139 -8.21 -8.33 -9.98
C ALA A 139 -9.07 -7.38 -10.83
N SER A 140 -10.02 -7.91 -11.60
CA SER A 140 -10.95 -7.12 -12.39
C SER A 140 -11.86 -6.25 -11.52
N THR A 141 -12.40 -6.81 -10.44
CA THR A 141 -13.26 -6.07 -9.50
C THR A 141 -12.52 -4.91 -8.84
N ILE A 142 -11.27 -5.13 -8.44
CA ILE A 142 -10.43 -4.05 -7.88
C ILE A 142 -10.19 -2.98 -8.94
N GLY A 143 -9.92 -3.37 -10.20
CA GLY A 143 -9.74 -2.42 -11.29
C GLY A 143 -10.98 -1.56 -11.59
N PHE A 144 -12.18 -2.09 -11.39
CA PHE A 144 -13.43 -1.32 -11.54
C PHE A 144 -13.75 -0.42 -10.33
N LEU A 145 -13.15 -0.70 -9.17
CA LEU A 145 -13.38 0.08 -7.95
C LEU A 145 -12.50 1.35 -7.91
N ILE A 146 -11.41 1.37 -8.67
CA ILE A 146 -10.46 2.48 -8.77
C ILE A 146 -10.83 3.39 -9.93
#